data_2592485c3ef843064f9ebeec8b10dba8
#
_entry.id   2592485c3ef843064f9ebeec8b10dba8
#
_cell.length_a   1.000
_cell.length_b   1.000
_cell.length_c   1.000
_cell.angle_alpha   90.00
_cell.angle_beta   90.00
_cell.angle_gamma   90.00
#
_symmetry.space_group_name_H-M   'P 1'
#
loop_
_entity.id
_entity.type
_entity.pdbx_description
1 polymer ?
#
loop_
_entity_poly.entity_id
_entity_poly.type
_entity_poly.pdbx_seq_one_letter_code
_entity_poly.pdbx_strand_id
1 'polypeptide(L)'
;DCGKTKKMCEKKYILRLGRDALEKNLNGKYLLSKISNTTVPIKQILLDQSIIAGIGNIYACEILFNARISPLVQGKDLSLNECTKIIISTNLILKKAIKHGGSTLRDYVSIDGTLGSFQNNFKVYSRDNKKIFGKTIKKIVQYGRSTYYCPDLQKIK
;
A
#
# COMPACT_ATOMS: atom_id res chain seq x y z
N ASP A 1 27.86 1.33 27.65
CA ASP A 1 27.98 1.50 26.17
C ASP A 1 26.77 1.01 25.36
N CYS A 2 25.62 0.87 26.00
CA CYS A 2 24.35 0.48 25.33
C CYS A 2 23.77 1.52 24.35
N GLY A 3 24.11 2.79 24.50
CA GLY A 3 23.56 3.87 23.66
C GLY A 3 24.11 3.94 22.23
N LYS A 4 25.36 3.52 22.02
CA LYS A 4 25.99 3.54 20.67
C LYS A 4 25.49 2.42 19.77
N THR A 5 25.20 1.25 20.32
CA THR A 5 24.71 0.07 19.56
C THR A 5 23.29 0.30 19.07
N LYS A 6 22.42 0.92 19.87
CA LYS A 6 21.02 1.24 19.49
C LYS A 6 20.96 2.24 18.33
N LYS A 7 21.74 3.34 18.38
CA LYS A 7 21.86 4.31 17.28
C LYS A 7 22.45 3.73 15.99
N MET A 8 23.34 2.75 16.09
CA MET A 8 23.94 2.09 14.92
C MET A 8 22.98 1.09 14.27
N CYS A 9 22.16 0.37 15.05
CA CYS A 9 21.10 -0.47 14.54
C CYS A 9 20.00 0.36 13.85
N GLU A 10 19.55 1.46 14.46
CA GLU A 10 18.56 2.36 13.86
C GLU A 10 19.04 2.97 12.53
N LYS A 11 20.29 3.43 12.44
CA LYS A 11 20.91 3.89 11.19
C LYS A 11 20.94 2.80 10.09
N LYS A 12 21.23 1.55 10.48
CA LYS A 12 21.30 0.43 9.52
C LYS A 12 19.94 0.03 8.97
N TYR A 13 18.85 0.18 9.75
CA TYR A 13 17.47 -0.01 9.29
C TYR A 13 17.01 1.13 8.38
N ILE A 14 17.29 2.37 8.73
CA ILE A 14 16.91 3.56 7.92
C ILE A 14 17.62 3.53 6.56
N LEU A 15 18.88 3.10 6.48
CA LEU A 15 19.65 2.97 5.24
C LEU A 15 19.11 1.90 4.27
N ARG A 16 18.22 1.02 4.72
CA ARG A 16 17.58 -0.02 3.89
C ARG A 16 16.17 0.35 3.40
N LEU A 17 15.64 1.48 3.83
CA LEU A 17 14.33 1.95 3.38
C LEU A 17 14.41 2.48 1.94
N GLY A 18 13.38 2.15 1.16
CA GLY A 18 13.15 2.77 -0.14
C GLY A 18 12.68 4.21 0.01
N ARG A 19 12.16 4.78 -1.09
CA ARG A 19 11.62 6.14 -1.06
C ARG A 19 10.36 6.21 -0.18
N ASP A 20 10.20 7.33 0.51
CA ASP A 20 8.97 7.58 1.26
C ASP A 20 7.77 7.68 0.32
N ALA A 21 6.64 7.08 0.73
CA ALA A 21 5.44 7.00 -0.09
C ALA A 21 4.84 8.38 -0.45
N LEU A 22 5.18 9.44 0.31
CA LEU A 22 4.75 10.82 0.07
C LEU A 22 5.87 11.73 -0.47
N GLU A 23 7.04 11.17 -0.75
CA GLU A 23 8.15 11.92 -1.32
C GLU A 23 7.79 12.52 -2.70
N LYS A 24 8.11 13.80 -2.91
CA LYS A 24 7.78 14.51 -4.16
C LYS A 24 8.35 13.85 -5.42
N ASN A 25 9.50 13.20 -5.31
CA ASN A 25 10.20 12.55 -6.41
C ASN A 25 9.77 11.09 -6.65
N LEU A 26 8.85 10.55 -5.83
CA LEU A 26 8.29 9.23 -6.07
C LEU A 26 7.38 9.30 -7.31
N ASN A 27 7.69 8.52 -8.33
CA ASN A 27 6.97 8.53 -9.60
C ASN A 27 6.90 7.13 -10.23
N GLY A 28 6.11 7.00 -11.30
CA GLY A 28 5.90 5.72 -11.97
C GLY A 28 7.18 5.14 -12.60
N LYS A 29 8.12 5.98 -13.06
CA LYS A 29 9.41 5.53 -13.61
C LYS A 29 10.26 4.87 -12.53
N TYR A 30 10.29 5.44 -11.32
CA TYR A 30 10.97 4.82 -10.18
C TYR A 30 10.37 3.46 -9.84
N LEU A 31 9.05 3.36 -9.71
CA LEU A 31 8.39 2.09 -9.42
C LEU A 31 8.71 1.07 -10.52
N LEU A 32 8.55 1.43 -11.79
CA LEU A 32 8.82 0.55 -12.92
C LEU A 32 10.28 0.04 -12.90
N SER A 33 11.26 0.91 -12.64
CA SER A 33 12.67 0.50 -12.57
C SER A 33 12.97 -0.54 -11.48
N LYS A 34 12.15 -0.59 -10.43
CA LYS A 34 12.30 -1.55 -9.34
C LYS A 34 11.61 -2.89 -9.60
N ILE A 35 10.61 -2.92 -10.49
CA ILE A 35 9.71 -4.06 -10.62
C ILE A 35 9.71 -4.74 -11.99
N SER A 36 10.35 -4.16 -13.00
CA SER A 36 10.29 -4.64 -14.40
C SER A 36 10.76 -6.08 -14.61
N ASN A 37 11.54 -6.63 -13.71
CA ASN A 37 12.10 -7.98 -13.82
C ASN A 37 11.58 -8.95 -12.73
N THR A 38 10.55 -8.57 -11.97
CA THR A 38 10.05 -9.41 -10.88
C THR A 38 8.70 -10.04 -11.18
N THR A 39 8.56 -11.31 -10.80
CA THR A 39 7.30 -12.06 -10.81
C THR A 39 6.49 -11.89 -9.52
N VAL A 40 7.01 -11.14 -8.56
CA VAL A 40 6.31 -10.86 -7.30
C VAL A 40 5.05 -10.05 -7.59
N PRO A 41 3.89 -10.39 -6.98
CA PRO A 41 2.66 -9.62 -7.14
C PRO A 41 2.81 -8.19 -6.64
N ILE A 42 2.19 -7.24 -7.34
CA ILE A 42 2.30 -5.79 -7.06
C ILE A 42 1.93 -5.43 -5.63
N LYS A 43 0.94 -6.09 -5.03
CA LYS A 43 0.59 -5.82 -3.63
C LYS A 43 1.76 -6.12 -2.70
N GLN A 44 2.46 -7.24 -2.93
CA GLN A 44 3.61 -7.61 -2.10
C GLN A 44 4.77 -6.63 -2.27
N ILE A 45 4.96 -6.14 -3.49
CA ILE A 45 5.94 -5.10 -3.79
C ILE A 45 5.64 -3.80 -3.02
N LEU A 46 4.37 -3.38 -2.98
CA LEU A 46 3.96 -2.18 -2.23
C LEU A 46 4.15 -2.32 -0.72
N LEU A 47 4.19 -3.54 -0.20
CA LEU A 47 4.47 -3.82 1.21
C LEU A 47 5.96 -3.90 1.53
N ASP A 48 6.82 -3.95 0.51
CA ASP A 48 8.27 -3.98 0.68
C ASP A 48 8.80 -2.58 0.98
N GLN A 49 9.14 -2.36 2.24
CA GLN A 49 9.65 -1.07 2.73
C GLN A 49 11.00 -0.68 2.12
N SER A 50 11.71 -1.60 1.48
CA SER A 50 12.94 -1.31 0.74
C SER A 50 12.69 -0.72 -0.65
N ILE A 51 11.46 -0.81 -1.15
CA ILE A 51 11.03 -0.24 -2.43
C ILE A 51 10.29 1.07 -2.18
N ILE A 52 9.18 1.02 -1.41
CA ILE A 52 8.42 2.21 -0.99
C ILE A 52 8.15 2.10 0.50
N ALA A 53 8.69 3.01 1.28
CA ALA A 53 8.49 3.05 2.72
C ALA A 53 7.15 3.73 3.07
N GLY A 54 6.44 3.20 4.07
CA GLY A 54 5.23 3.81 4.63
C GLY A 54 3.91 3.23 4.14
N ILE A 55 3.90 2.24 3.23
CA ILE A 55 2.67 1.58 2.79
C ILE A 55 2.45 0.29 3.60
N GLY A 56 1.33 0.22 4.32
CA GLY A 56 0.88 -0.98 5.04
C GLY A 56 -0.22 -1.74 4.29
N ASN A 57 -0.62 -2.89 4.85
CA ASN A 57 -1.57 -3.81 4.22
C ASN A 57 -2.93 -3.18 3.86
N ILE A 58 -3.44 -2.33 4.73
CA ILE A 58 -4.70 -1.61 4.52
C ILE A 58 -4.58 -0.71 3.29
N TYR A 59 -3.59 0.16 3.32
CA TYR A 59 -3.39 1.15 2.25
C TYR A 59 -3.01 0.50 0.93
N ALA A 60 -2.25 -0.59 0.92
CA ALA A 60 -1.94 -1.33 -0.30
C ALA A 60 -3.22 -1.83 -1.01
N CYS A 61 -4.21 -2.34 -0.26
CA CYS A 61 -5.50 -2.74 -0.84
C CYS A 61 -6.28 -1.55 -1.41
N GLU A 62 -6.38 -0.45 -0.66
CA GLU A 62 -7.10 0.76 -1.07
C GLU A 62 -6.43 1.46 -2.26
N ILE A 63 -5.10 1.54 -2.29
CA ILE A 63 -4.31 2.11 -3.39
C ILE A 63 -4.56 1.34 -4.68
N LEU A 64 -4.43 0.01 -4.64
CA LEU A 64 -4.62 -0.84 -5.81
C LEU A 64 -6.07 -0.83 -6.31
N PHE A 65 -7.04 -0.75 -5.41
CA PHE A 65 -8.43 -0.56 -5.80
C PHE A 65 -8.65 0.78 -6.48
N ASN A 66 -8.11 1.87 -5.94
CA ASN A 66 -8.21 3.20 -6.56
C ASN A 66 -7.53 3.26 -7.93
N ALA A 67 -6.37 2.61 -8.08
CA ALA A 67 -5.64 2.50 -9.35
C ALA A 67 -6.30 1.56 -10.37
N ARG A 68 -7.32 0.77 -9.98
CA ARG A 68 -7.97 -0.27 -10.80
C ARG A 68 -7.01 -1.37 -11.25
N ILE A 69 -6.05 -1.71 -10.42
CA ILE A 69 -5.05 -2.73 -10.68
C ILE A 69 -5.25 -3.91 -9.73
N SER A 70 -5.28 -5.12 -10.28
CA SER A 70 -5.40 -6.33 -9.46
C SER A 70 -4.17 -6.50 -8.56
N PRO A 71 -4.35 -6.87 -7.29
CA PRO A 71 -3.24 -7.15 -6.38
C PRO A 71 -2.40 -8.35 -6.80
N LEU A 72 -2.89 -9.14 -7.76
CA LEU A 72 -2.25 -10.37 -8.27
C LEU A 72 -1.32 -10.12 -9.46
N VAL A 73 -1.39 -8.97 -10.12
CA VAL A 73 -0.54 -8.65 -11.27
C VAL A 73 0.92 -8.67 -10.85
N GLN A 74 1.76 -9.35 -11.63
CA GLN A 74 3.21 -9.41 -11.38
C GLN A 74 3.87 -8.08 -11.76
N GLY A 75 4.95 -7.74 -11.07
CA GLY A 75 5.66 -6.48 -11.32
C GLY A 75 6.08 -6.32 -12.77
N LYS A 76 6.62 -7.36 -13.39
CA LYS A 76 7.07 -7.37 -14.79
C LYS A 76 5.96 -7.10 -15.82
N ASP A 77 4.70 -7.34 -15.48
CA ASP A 77 3.55 -7.20 -16.38
C ASP A 77 2.93 -5.79 -16.32
N LEU A 78 3.45 -4.92 -15.43
CA LEU A 78 2.97 -3.56 -15.27
C LEU A 78 3.66 -2.59 -16.25
N SER A 79 2.83 -1.80 -16.93
CA SER A 79 3.29 -0.70 -17.78
C SER A 79 3.64 0.55 -16.96
N LEU A 80 4.39 1.48 -17.57
CA LEU A 80 4.69 2.78 -16.96
C LEU A 80 3.42 3.54 -16.57
N ASN A 81 2.37 3.48 -17.39
CA ASN A 81 1.09 4.13 -17.11
C ASN A 81 0.44 3.56 -15.85
N GLU A 82 0.46 2.23 -15.68
CA GLU A 82 -0.08 1.57 -14.49
C GLU A 82 0.75 1.89 -13.23
N CYS A 83 2.07 1.88 -13.33
CA CYS A 83 2.94 2.32 -12.25
C CYS A 83 2.64 3.79 -11.85
N THR A 84 2.41 4.66 -12.83
CA THR A 84 2.05 6.06 -12.58
C THR A 84 0.69 6.16 -11.87
N LYS A 85 -0.32 5.38 -12.29
CA LYS A 85 -1.62 5.32 -11.60
C LYS A 85 -1.50 4.85 -10.15
N ILE A 86 -0.64 3.87 -9.88
CA ILE A 86 -0.36 3.40 -8.51
C ILE A 86 0.21 4.54 -7.67
N ILE A 87 1.21 5.27 -8.16
CA ILE A 87 1.82 6.37 -7.40
C ILE A 87 0.85 7.53 -7.17
N ILE A 88 0.05 7.90 -8.17
CA ILE A 88 -1.02 8.90 -8.00
C ILE A 88 -2.02 8.46 -6.93
N SER A 89 -2.45 7.20 -6.98
CA SER A 89 -3.35 6.61 -5.98
C SER A 89 -2.74 6.57 -4.59
N THR A 90 -1.43 6.28 -4.48
CA THR A 90 -0.68 6.31 -3.21
C THR A 90 -0.76 7.69 -2.58
N ASN A 91 -0.43 8.73 -3.33
CA ASN A 91 -0.51 10.11 -2.85
C ASN A 91 -1.92 10.50 -2.40
N LEU A 92 -2.92 10.17 -3.23
CA LEU A 92 -4.33 10.49 -2.95
C LEU A 92 -4.80 9.82 -1.65
N ILE A 93 -4.60 8.50 -1.52
CA ILE A 93 -5.08 7.71 -0.39
C ILE A 93 -4.37 8.10 0.90
N LEU A 94 -3.03 8.22 0.88
CA LEU A 94 -2.26 8.54 2.09
C LEU A 94 -2.52 9.98 2.58
N LYS A 95 -2.60 10.97 1.68
CA LYS A 95 -2.96 12.35 2.06
C LYS A 95 -4.36 12.41 2.66
N LYS A 96 -5.32 11.67 2.08
CA LYS A 96 -6.67 11.57 2.64
C LYS A 96 -6.66 10.89 4.01
N ALA A 97 -5.89 9.83 4.19
CA ALA A 97 -5.74 9.15 5.47
C ALA A 97 -5.18 10.07 6.55
N ILE A 98 -4.11 10.81 6.24
CA ILE A 98 -3.50 11.80 7.15
C ILE A 98 -4.53 12.86 7.58
N LYS A 99 -5.30 13.40 6.62
CA LYS A 99 -6.36 14.38 6.92
C LYS A 99 -7.42 13.85 7.90
N HIS A 100 -7.65 12.53 7.94
CA HIS A 100 -8.60 11.88 8.85
C HIS A 100 -7.94 11.29 10.11
N GLY A 101 -6.69 11.66 10.42
CA GLY A 101 -5.97 11.17 11.59
C GLY A 101 -5.54 9.71 11.51
N GLY A 102 -5.48 9.13 10.29
CA GLY A 102 -5.15 7.72 10.07
C GLY A 102 -6.32 6.77 10.31
N SER A 103 -6.04 5.47 10.28
CA SER A 103 -7.02 4.41 10.57
C SER A 103 -6.73 3.79 11.93
N THR A 104 -7.70 3.88 12.85
CA THR A 104 -7.65 3.14 14.10
C THR A 104 -8.33 1.78 13.88
N LEU A 105 -7.55 0.73 13.75
CA LEU A 105 -7.99 -0.62 14.04
C LEU A 105 -7.68 -0.90 15.51
N ARG A 106 -8.36 -1.85 16.16
CA ARG A 106 -8.31 -2.12 17.61
C ARG A 106 -6.92 -2.03 18.29
N ASP A 107 -5.83 -2.12 17.50
CA ASP A 107 -4.46 -2.19 17.99
C ASP A 107 -3.61 -0.94 17.69
N TYR A 108 -4.17 0.09 17.06
CA TYR A 108 -3.45 1.33 16.71
C TYR A 108 -4.20 2.57 17.24
N VAL A 109 -3.78 3.05 18.37
CA VAL A 109 -4.19 4.35 18.92
C VAL A 109 -3.10 5.36 18.55
N SER A 110 -3.48 6.57 18.09
CA SER A 110 -2.54 7.67 17.88
C SER A 110 -1.83 8.02 19.18
N ILE A 111 -0.59 8.53 19.08
CA ILE A 111 0.24 8.93 20.23
C ILE A 111 -0.52 9.91 21.16
N ASP A 112 -1.44 10.70 20.61
CA ASP A 112 -2.27 11.68 21.33
C ASP A 112 -3.59 11.09 21.86
N GLY A 113 -3.81 9.76 21.78
CA GLY A 113 -5.05 9.11 22.22
C GLY A 113 -6.27 9.40 21.36
N THR A 114 -6.14 10.15 20.24
CA THR A 114 -7.24 10.42 19.32
C THR A 114 -7.45 9.26 18.36
N LEU A 115 -8.71 8.83 18.21
CA LEU A 115 -9.07 7.76 17.27
C LEU A 115 -9.12 8.30 15.84
N GLY A 116 -8.32 7.75 14.96
CA GLY A 116 -8.41 8.04 13.54
C GLY A 116 -9.75 7.57 12.96
N SER A 117 -10.27 8.25 11.96
CA SER A 117 -11.58 7.97 11.35
C SER A 117 -11.50 7.46 9.90
N PHE A 118 -10.29 7.25 9.36
CA PHE A 118 -10.12 6.86 7.96
C PHE A 118 -10.73 5.50 7.63
N GLN A 119 -10.88 4.60 8.60
CA GLN A 119 -11.56 3.31 8.41
C GLN A 119 -12.98 3.45 7.83
N ASN A 120 -13.68 4.55 8.09
CA ASN A 120 -15.00 4.83 7.55
C ASN A 120 -14.96 5.12 6.03
N ASN A 121 -13.76 5.39 5.49
CA ASN A 121 -13.52 5.69 4.08
C ASN A 121 -13.04 4.49 3.27
N PHE A 122 -12.82 3.32 3.90
CA PHE A 122 -12.36 2.13 3.18
C PHE A 122 -13.35 1.73 2.10
N LYS A 123 -12.83 1.44 0.93
CA LYS A 123 -13.62 0.98 -0.22
C LYS A 123 -13.67 -0.55 -0.30
N VAL A 124 -12.55 -1.21 -0.02
CA VAL A 124 -12.42 -2.66 -0.14
C VAL A 124 -11.92 -3.35 1.13
N TYR A 125 -11.04 -2.70 1.93
CA TYR A 125 -10.44 -3.34 3.09
C TYR A 125 -11.50 -3.73 4.14
N SER A 126 -11.45 -4.99 4.60
CA SER A 126 -12.46 -5.59 5.53
C SER A 126 -13.91 -5.49 5.05
N ARG A 127 -14.13 -5.49 3.74
CA ARG A 127 -15.46 -5.40 3.12
C ARG A 127 -15.76 -6.58 2.20
N ASP A 128 -15.15 -7.74 2.44
CA ASP A 128 -15.44 -8.96 1.70
C ASP A 128 -16.95 -9.29 1.71
N ASN A 129 -17.42 -9.84 0.59
CA ASN A 129 -18.82 -10.12 0.30
C ASN A 129 -19.74 -8.88 0.20
N LYS A 130 -19.24 -7.67 0.46
CA LYS A 130 -19.99 -6.43 0.19
C LYS A 130 -19.87 -6.04 -1.28
N LYS A 131 -20.85 -5.27 -1.75
CA LYS A 131 -20.86 -4.75 -3.11
C LYS A 131 -20.30 -3.33 -3.17
N ILE A 132 -19.52 -3.06 -4.22
CA ILE A 132 -19.08 -1.72 -4.60
C ILE A 132 -19.36 -1.52 -6.10
N PHE A 133 -20.10 -0.49 -6.47
CA PHE A 133 -20.58 -0.29 -7.85
C PHE A 133 -21.26 -1.54 -8.43
N GLY A 134 -22.07 -2.24 -7.62
CA GLY A 134 -22.77 -3.47 -8.00
C GLY A 134 -21.88 -4.73 -8.11
N LYS A 135 -20.56 -4.62 -7.89
CA LYS A 135 -19.58 -5.70 -7.99
C LYS A 135 -19.13 -6.17 -6.61
N THR A 136 -18.89 -7.47 -6.49
CA THR A 136 -18.57 -8.09 -5.19
C THR A 136 -17.08 -7.96 -4.86
N ILE A 137 -16.80 -7.51 -3.63
CA ILE A 137 -15.45 -7.50 -3.06
C ILE A 137 -15.11 -8.91 -2.59
N LYS A 138 -13.92 -9.39 -2.94
CA LYS A 138 -13.38 -10.70 -2.51
C LYS A 138 -12.21 -10.52 -1.55
N LYS A 139 -12.06 -11.52 -0.68
CA LYS A 139 -10.90 -11.69 0.19
C LYS A 139 -10.11 -12.90 -0.26
N ILE A 140 -8.80 -12.73 -0.36
CA ILE A 140 -7.82 -13.82 -0.54
C ILE A 140 -6.70 -13.66 0.46
N VAL A 141 -5.84 -14.66 0.58
CA VAL A 141 -4.61 -14.59 1.38
C VAL A 141 -3.42 -14.59 0.43
N GLN A 142 -2.56 -13.57 0.54
CA GLN A 142 -1.30 -13.46 -0.19
C GLN A 142 -0.16 -13.30 0.83
N TYR A 143 0.83 -14.19 0.79
CA TYR A 143 2.00 -14.16 1.67
C TYR A 143 1.63 -13.97 3.16
N GLY A 144 0.63 -14.75 3.61
CA GLY A 144 0.15 -14.73 5.00
C GLY A 144 -0.69 -13.51 5.39
N ARG A 145 -1.01 -12.60 4.45
CA ARG A 145 -1.79 -11.38 4.71
C ARG A 145 -3.10 -11.36 3.93
N SER A 146 -4.18 -10.97 4.61
CA SER A 146 -5.48 -10.77 3.95
C SER A 146 -5.39 -9.67 2.90
N THR A 147 -5.93 -9.96 1.72
CA THR A 147 -6.00 -9.05 0.57
C THR A 147 -7.45 -8.90 0.15
N TYR A 148 -7.93 -7.68 0.12
CA TYR A 148 -9.28 -7.34 -0.29
C TYR A 148 -9.26 -6.59 -1.61
N TYR A 149 -10.06 -7.04 -2.58
CA TYR A 149 -10.10 -6.43 -3.91
C TYR A 149 -11.42 -6.76 -4.62
N CYS A 150 -11.72 -6.05 -5.68
CA CYS A 150 -12.89 -6.31 -6.52
C CYS A 150 -12.42 -6.82 -7.89
N PRO A 151 -12.50 -8.14 -8.17
CA PRO A 151 -11.97 -8.73 -9.41
C PRO A 151 -12.55 -8.12 -10.68
N ASP A 152 -13.85 -7.79 -10.66
CA ASP A 152 -14.54 -7.21 -11.82
C ASP A 152 -14.06 -5.79 -12.17
N LEU A 153 -13.51 -5.06 -11.19
CA LEU A 153 -13.02 -3.69 -11.35
C LEU A 153 -11.49 -3.61 -11.43
N GLN A 154 -10.79 -4.65 -10.95
CA GLN A 154 -9.34 -4.75 -10.88
C GLN A 154 -8.89 -5.98 -11.67
N LYS A 155 -9.02 -5.92 -12.99
CA LYS A 155 -8.71 -7.06 -13.87
C LYS A 155 -7.22 -7.38 -13.89
N ILE A 156 -6.91 -8.66 -14.03
CA ILE A 156 -5.60 -9.15 -14.50
C ILE A 156 -5.64 -9.04 -16.03
N LYS A 157 -4.59 -8.52 -16.61
CA LYS A 157 -4.44 -8.52 -18.08
C LYS A 157 -4.22 -9.92 -18.62
#